data_5a95397b4b27b4bd3a500001098068f4
#
_entry.id   5a95397b4b27b4bd3a500001098068f4
#
_cell.length_a   1.000
_cell.length_b   1.000
_cell.length_c   1.000
_cell.angle_alpha   90.00
_cell.angle_beta   90.00
_cell.angle_gamma   90.00
#
_symmetry.space_group_name_H-M   'P 1'
#
loop_
_entity.id
_entity.type
_entity.pdbx_description
1 polymer ?
#
loop_
_entity_poly.entity_id
_entity_poly.type
_entity_poly.pdbx_seq_one_letter_code
_entity_poly.pdbx_strand_id
1 'polypeptide(L)'
;DVYKRQSRNSAEETLQDHLLWQLNLTPMSESDEAIAIAIIDAIDPNGWLTVDLESILAGFDPALEIGLEEMLAVLHRIQQFDPIGVGYRNLSECLLVQLNHLGEHDQPKIVENAKLIVREYIELLGHRDYALLMRKTKLKEAELAETIALIEDLDPRPGANIAPESTDYVVPDVIVTKHANSGKWNVELNPETAPKIRINSSYASLV
;
A
#
# COMPACT_ATOMS: atom_id res chain seq x y z
N ASP A 1 17.97 -21.38 24.68
CA ASP A 1 17.19 -20.15 24.98
C ASP A 1 17.65 -18.90 24.22
N VAL A 2 18.89 -18.85 23.71
CA VAL A 2 19.41 -17.72 22.93
C VAL A 2 18.82 -17.73 21.51
N TYR A 3 18.59 -18.88 20.91
CA TYR A 3 18.01 -19.03 19.56
C TYR A 3 16.53 -18.65 19.48
N LYS A 4 15.76 -18.76 20.58
CA LYS A 4 14.36 -18.31 20.62
C LYS A 4 14.17 -16.80 20.74
N ARG A 5 15.21 -16.06 21.12
CA ARG A 5 15.16 -14.58 21.15
C ARG A 5 15.50 -13.93 19.80
N GLN A 6 16.24 -14.62 18.93
CA GLN A 6 16.57 -14.11 17.60
C GLN A 6 15.38 -14.19 16.62
N SER A 7 14.46 -15.15 16.80
CA SER A 7 13.25 -15.26 15.96
C SER A 7 12.13 -14.26 16.32
N ARG A 8 12.27 -13.50 17.42
CA ARG A 8 11.30 -12.48 17.84
C ARG A 8 11.67 -11.05 17.46
N ASN A 9 12.82 -10.86 16.84
CA ASN A 9 13.37 -9.53 16.52
C ASN A 9 13.72 -9.36 15.05
N SER A 10 13.14 -10.16 14.14
CA SER A 10 12.99 -9.72 12.76
C SER A 10 11.85 -8.71 12.78
N ALA A 11 12.16 -7.43 12.93
CA ALA A 11 11.24 -6.37 12.57
C ALA A 11 10.77 -6.72 11.15
N GLU A 12 9.46 -6.87 10.98
CA GLU A 12 8.88 -7.12 9.66
C GLU A 12 9.29 -5.94 8.78
N GLU A 13 9.95 -6.23 7.67
CA GLU A 13 10.43 -5.22 6.74
C GLU A 13 9.22 -4.48 6.19
N THR A 14 9.15 -3.17 6.43
CA THR A 14 8.07 -2.34 5.95
C THR A 14 8.27 -1.98 4.48
N LEU A 15 7.20 -1.59 3.78
CA LEU A 15 7.32 -1.05 2.42
C LEU A 15 8.30 0.13 2.37
N GLN A 16 8.25 1.02 3.36
CA GLN A 16 9.14 2.17 3.45
C GLN A 16 10.61 1.75 3.60
N ASP A 17 10.91 0.76 4.45
CA ASP A 17 12.27 0.23 4.59
C ASP A 17 12.78 -0.35 3.27
N HIS A 18 11.93 -1.08 2.55
CA HIS A 18 12.23 -1.64 1.24
C HIS A 18 12.54 -0.57 0.20
N LEU A 19 11.73 0.51 0.15
CA LEU A 19 11.94 1.63 -0.76
C LEU A 19 13.19 2.44 -0.40
N LEU A 20 13.45 2.69 0.88
CA LEU A 20 14.67 3.37 1.35
C LEU A 20 15.92 2.57 1.03
N TRP A 21 15.87 1.24 1.14
CA TRP A 21 16.97 0.38 0.72
C TRP A 21 17.28 0.53 -0.78
N GLN A 22 16.25 0.55 -1.64
CA GLN A 22 16.42 0.77 -3.08
C GLN A 22 16.94 2.18 -3.38
N LEU A 23 16.45 3.19 -2.65
CA LEU A 23 16.94 4.57 -2.77
C LEU A 23 18.44 4.65 -2.52
N ASN A 24 18.94 4.02 -1.47
CA ASN A 24 20.37 3.99 -1.14
C ASN A 24 21.24 3.32 -2.22
N LEU A 25 20.65 2.49 -3.08
CA LEU A 25 21.36 1.86 -4.21
C LEU A 25 21.25 2.68 -5.51
N THR A 26 20.41 3.72 -5.51
CA THR A 26 20.12 4.52 -6.70
C THR A 26 20.92 5.81 -6.66
N PRO A 27 21.77 6.09 -7.69
CA PRO A 27 22.53 7.34 -7.73
C PRO A 27 21.58 8.53 -7.91
N MET A 28 21.58 9.45 -6.95
CA MET A 28 20.80 10.70 -6.94
C MET A 28 21.66 11.85 -6.43
N SER A 29 21.25 13.08 -6.67
CA SER A 29 21.81 14.27 -6.02
C SER A 29 21.34 14.35 -4.57
N GLU A 30 22.03 15.10 -3.72
CA GLU A 30 21.62 15.28 -2.30
C GLU A 30 20.23 15.91 -2.19
N SER A 31 19.86 16.81 -3.10
CA SER A 31 18.52 17.40 -3.15
C SER A 31 17.45 16.37 -3.56
N ASP A 32 17.71 15.59 -4.62
CA ASP A 32 16.80 14.54 -5.06
C ASP A 32 16.60 13.45 -3.99
N GLU A 33 17.67 13.09 -3.28
CA GLU A 33 17.61 12.13 -2.18
C GLU A 33 16.74 12.64 -1.02
N ALA A 34 16.89 13.91 -0.62
CA ALA A 34 16.06 14.52 0.39
C ALA A 34 14.58 14.56 -0.02
N ILE A 35 14.29 14.87 -1.28
CA ILE A 35 12.94 14.82 -1.85
C ILE A 35 12.40 13.39 -1.82
N ALA A 36 13.21 12.42 -2.24
CA ALA A 36 12.82 11.01 -2.30
C ALA A 36 12.46 10.47 -0.90
N ILE A 37 13.25 10.79 0.12
CA ILE A 37 12.98 10.41 1.51
C ILE A 37 11.63 10.99 1.96
N ALA A 38 11.37 12.28 1.70
CA ALA A 38 10.13 12.93 2.10
C ALA A 38 8.89 12.32 1.37
N ILE A 39 9.05 11.93 0.10
CA ILE A 39 8.00 11.24 -0.66
C ILE A 39 7.77 9.83 -0.09
N ILE A 40 8.82 9.05 0.17
CA ILE A 40 8.72 7.68 0.72
C ILE A 40 8.04 7.70 2.09
N ASP A 41 8.36 8.66 2.95
CA ASP A 41 7.71 8.82 4.27
C ASP A 41 6.21 9.08 4.17
N ALA A 42 5.75 9.67 3.06
CA ALA A 42 4.34 9.94 2.80
C ALA A 42 3.60 8.78 2.10
N ILE A 43 4.26 7.66 1.79
CA ILE A 43 3.66 6.48 1.18
C ILE A 43 3.10 5.55 2.26
N ASP A 44 1.84 5.13 2.09
CA ASP A 44 1.19 4.17 2.97
C ASP A 44 1.63 2.71 2.68
N PRO A 45 1.29 1.73 3.55
CA PRO A 45 1.65 0.32 3.32
C PRO A 45 1.08 -0.30 2.04
N ASN A 46 0.04 0.28 1.43
CA ASN A 46 -0.51 -0.18 0.15
C ASN A 46 0.23 0.42 -1.06
N GLY A 47 1.12 1.38 -0.83
CA GLY A 47 1.88 2.06 -1.87
C GLY A 47 1.27 3.36 -2.35
N TRP A 48 0.22 3.88 -1.71
CA TRP A 48 -0.45 5.13 -2.06
C TRP A 48 0.27 6.33 -1.41
N LEU A 49 0.47 7.40 -2.20
CA LEU A 49 0.98 8.68 -1.70
C LEU A 49 -0.16 9.43 -0.98
N THR A 50 -0.08 9.48 0.35
CA THR A 50 -1.15 10.02 1.20
C THR A 50 -1.20 11.55 1.26
N VAL A 51 -0.12 12.21 0.84
CA VAL A 51 0.07 13.67 0.88
C VAL A 51 0.37 14.16 -0.54
N ASP A 52 -0.21 15.30 -0.94
CA ASP A 52 0.11 15.91 -2.23
C ASP A 52 1.53 16.48 -2.26
N LEU A 53 2.10 16.58 -3.46
CA LEU A 53 3.48 17.05 -3.64
C LEU A 53 3.66 18.51 -3.20
N GLU A 54 2.63 19.33 -3.33
CA GLU A 54 2.63 20.73 -2.90
C GLU A 54 2.77 20.85 -1.38
N SER A 55 2.09 19.98 -0.63
CA SER A 55 2.20 19.92 0.83
C SER A 55 3.57 19.39 1.28
N ILE A 56 4.14 18.41 0.59
CA ILE A 56 5.50 17.94 0.86
C ILE A 56 6.50 19.06 0.56
N LEU A 57 6.34 19.77 -0.56
CA LEU A 57 7.18 20.89 -0.95
C LEU A 57 7.18 22.01 0.09
N ALA A 58 6.02 22.31 0.65
CA ALA A 58 5.88 23.33 1.70
C ALA A 58 6.68 23.00 2.99
N GLY A 59 7.08 21.77 3.18
CA GLY A 59 7.92 21.32 4.30
C GLY A 59 9.43 21.57 4.09
N PHE A 60 9.86 21.89 2.87
CA PHE A 60 11.26 22.21 2.57
C PHE A 60 11.61 23.66 2.83
N ASP A 61 12.89 23.92 3.15
CA ASP A 61 13.39 25.31 3.26
C ASP A 61 13.35 25.98 1.88
N PRO A 62 12.69 27.14 1.75
CA PRO A 62 12.68 27.91 0.49
C PRO A 62 14.06 28.27 -0.04
N ALA A 63 15.09 28.29 0.82
CA ALA A 63 16.47 28.52 0.40
C ALA A 63 17.06 27.40 -0.48
N LEU A 64 16.44 26.22 -0.50
CA LEU A 64 16.84 25.10 -1.36
C LEU A 64 16.37 25.26 -2.82
N GLU A 65 15.50 26.22 -3.09
CA GLU A 65 14.95 26.51 -4.43
C GLU A 65 14.34 25.28 -5.15
N ILE A 66 13.87 24.28 -4.38
CA ILE A 66 13.24 23.07 -4.92
C ILE A 66 11.93 23.44 -5.61
N GLY A 67 11.76 22.99 -6.86
CA GLY A 67 10.55 23.19 -7.64
C GLY A 67 9.62 21.96 -7.64
N LEU A 68 8.33 22.20 -7.93
CA LEU A 68 7.35 21.12 -8.06
C LEU A 68 7.73 20.14 -9.20
N GLU A 69 8.38 20.62 -10.24
CA GLU A 69 8.84 19.81 -11.38
C GLU A 69 9.94 18.82 -10.95
N GLU A 70 10.85 19.25 -10.06
CA GLU A 70 11.87 18.36 -9.48
C GLU A 70 11.22 17.27 -8.62
N MET A 71 10.27 17.65 -7.77
CA MET A 71 9.54 16.68 -6.95
C MET A 71 8.80 15.66 -7.83
N LEU A 72 8.19 16.10 -8.91
CA LEU A 72 7.50 15.22 -9.84
C LEU A 72 8.48 14.27 -10.56
N ALA A 73 9.65 14.76 -10.93
CA ALA A 73 10.69 13.92 -11.54
C ALA A 73 11.19 12.84 -10.57
N VAL A 74 11.41 13.19 -9.29
CA VAL A 74 11.80 12.23 -8.24
C VAL A 74 10.66 11.23 -7.97
N LEU A 75 9.41 11.67 -7.91
CA LEU A 75 8.26 10.77 -7.75
C LEU A 75 8.22 9.74 -8.90
N HIS A 76 8.40 10.18 -10.15
CA HIS A 76 8.41 9.26 -11.29
C HIS A 76 9.55 8.23 -11.21
N ARG A 77 10.68 8.57 -10.60
CA ARG A 77 11.76 7.60 -10.34
C ARG A 77 11.37 6.60 -9.28
N ILE A 78 10.75 7.04 -8.17
CA ILE A 78 10.26 6.16 -7.10
C ILE A 78 9.20 5.20 -7.65
N GLN A 79 8.33 5.63 -8.54
CA GLN A 79 7.30 4.80 -9.18
C GLN A 79 7.87 3.64 -10.01
N GLN A 80 9.17 3.69 -10.35
CA GLN A 80 9.89 2.60 -11.03
C GLN A 80 10.60 1.66 -10.06
N PHE A 81 10.55 1.92 -8.74
CA PHE A 81 11.08 1.01 -7.75
C PHE A 81 10.20 -0.24 -7.63
N ASP A 82 10.73 -1.29 -6.99
CA ASP A 82 9.96 -2.47 -6.64
C ASP A 82 9.22 -2.25 -5.31
N PRO A 83 7.91 -2.39 -5.28
CA PRO A 83 6.98 -2.79 -6.35
C PRO A 83 6.63 -1.66 -7.33
N ILE A 84 6.58 -2.00 -8.62
CA ILE A 84 6.29 -1.03 -9.69
C ILE A 84 4.95 -0.35 -9.48
N GLY A 85 4.93 0.98 -9.62
CA GLY A 85 3.73 1.80 -9.44
C GLY A 85 3.52 2.29 -8.01
N VAL A 86 4.43 1.98 -7.07
CA VAL A 86 4.43 2.54 -5.71
C VAL A 86 4.53 4.08 -5.75
N GLY A 87 3.97 4.76 -4.75
CA GLY A 87 3.94 6.22 -4.72
C GLY A 87 2.88 6.83 -5.65
N TYR A 88 1.88 6.04 -6.05
CA TYR A 88 0.80 6.54 -6.90
C TYR A 88 -0.12 7.52 -6.15
N ARG A 89 -0.61 8.53 -6.89
CA ARG A 89 -1.56 9.53 -6.40
C ARG A 89 -3.01 9.14 -6.64
N ASN A 90 -3.24 8.27 -7.61
CA ASN A 90 -4.55 7.70 -7.94
C ASN A 90 -4.38 6.35 -8.66
N LEU A 91 -5.45 5.55 -8.68
CA LEU A 91 -5.43 4.23 -9.28
C LEU A 91 -5.01 4.23 -10.76
N SER A 92 -5.48 5.21 -11.52
CA SER A 92 -5.14 5.35 -12.93
C SER A 92 -3.62 5.48 -13.13
N GLU A 93 -2.97 6.30 -12.32
CA GLU A 93 -1.51 6.47 -12.36
C GLU A 93 -0.78 5.16 -12.02
N CYS A 94 -1.20 4.46 -10.96
CA CYS A 94 -0.63 3.18 -10.56
C CYS A 94 -0.63 2.17 -11.72
N LEU A 95 -1.79 1.99 -12.35
CA LEU A 95 -1.95 1.03 -13.43
C LEU A 95 -1.20 1.48 -14.70
N LEU A 96 -1.16 2.79 -15.00
CA LEU A 96 -0.41 3.32 -16.14
C LEU A 96 1.09 3.10 -16.00
N VAL A 97 1.65 3.28 -14.81
CA VAL A 97 3.08 3.01 -14.54
C VAL A 97 3.39 1.54 -14.80
N GLN A 98 2.55 0.63 -14.30
CA GLN A 98 2.72 -0.82 -14.52
C GLN A 98 2.59 -1.17 -16.01
N LEU A 99 1.59 -0.64 -16.72
CA LEU A 99 1.41 -0.84 -18.16
C LEU A 99 2.60 -0.33 -18.98
N ASN A 100 3.22 0.78 -18.57
CA ASN A 100 4.43 1.30 -19.21
C ASN A 100 5.66 0.43 -18.94
N HIS A 101 5.68 -0.27 -17.79
CA HIS A 101 6.78 -1.15 -17.40
C HIS A 101 6.74 -2.52 -18.09
N LEU A 102 5.58 -2.94 -18.61
CA LEU A 102 5.44 -4.25 -19.29
C LEU A 102 6.42 -4.46 -20.47
N GLY A 103 7.05 -3.40 -20.97
CA GLY A 103 8.04 -3.48 -22.04
C GLY A 103 7.47 -3.96 -23.39
N GLU A 104 8.25 -4.80 -24.10
CA GLU A 104 7.80 -5.45 -25.33
C GLU A 104 6.79 -6.56 -24.99
N HIS A 105 5.52 -6.26 -25.15
CA HIS A 105 4.44 -7.22 -25.02
C HIS A 105 4.13 -7.85 -26.40
N ASP A 106 3.78 -9.14 -26.43
CA ASP A 106 3.43 -9.85 -27.65
C ASP A 106 2.28 -9.21 -28.44
N GLN A 107 1.45 -8.42 -27.73
CA GLN A 107 0.29 -7.73 -28.30
C GLN A 107 0.30 -6.24 -27.95
N PRO A 108 1.11 -5.42 -28.61
CA PRO A 108 1.25 -4.00 -28.28
C PRO A 108 -0.06 -3.20 -28.38
N LYS A 109 -0.98 -3.61 -29.28
CA LYS A 109 -2.31 -3.00 -29.41
C LYS A 109 -3.15 -3.14 -28.14
N ILE A 110 -3.11 -4.29 -27.47
CA ILE A 110 -3.86 -4.52 -26.23
C ILE A 110 -3.32 -3.62 -25.11
N VAL A 111 -2.02 -3.46 -25.02
CA VAL A 111 -1.38 -2.57 -24.05
C VAL A 111 -1.80 -1.11 -24.28
N GLU A 112 -1.81 -0.64 -25.51
CA GLU A 112 -2.27 0.72 -25.83
C GLU A 112 -3.76 0.92 -25.55
N ASN A 113 -4.59 -0.08 -25.84
CA ASN A 113 -6.01 -0.05 -25.49
C ASN A 113 -6.20 -0.02 -23.97
N ALA A 114 -5.41 -0.79 -23.22
CA ALA A 114 -5.43 -0.80 -21.75
C ALA A 114 -5.03 0.59 -21.20
N LYS A 115 -3.97 1.20 -21.71
CA LYS A 115 -3.55 2.56 -21.33
C LYS A 115 -4.64 3.59 -21.62
N LEU A 116 -5.32 3.48 -22.75
CA LEU A 116 -6.44 4.37 -23.09
C LEU A 116 -7.60 4.22 -22.09
N ILE A 117 -8.01 2.98 -21.80
CA ILE A 117 -9.12 2.70 -20.87
C ILE A 117 -8.76 3.21 -19.46
N VAL A 118 -7.58 2.90 -18.98
CA VAL A 118 -7.12 3.31 -17.64
C VAL A 118 -7.01 4.83 -17.53
N ARG A 119 -6.59 5.53 -18.58
CA ARG A 119 -6.43 6.99 -18.58
C ARG A 119 -7.77 7.72 -18.65
N GLU A 120 -8.65 7.31 -19.57
CA GLU A 120 -9.83 8.09 -19.94
C GLU A 120 -11.14 7.50 -19.42
N TYR A 121 -11.18 6.19 -19.15
CA TYR A 121 -12.43 5.45 -18.92
C TYR A 121 -12.39 4.53 -17.71
N ILE A 122 -11.50 4.76 -16.75
CA ILE A 122 -11.35 3.89 -15.56
C ILE A 122 -12.65 3.79 -14.74
N GLU A 123 -13.43 4.86 -14.68
CA GLU A 123 -14.72 4.88 -14.00
C GLU A 123 -15.74 3.95 -14.67
N LEU A 124 -15.77 3.94 -16.01
CA LEU A 124 -16.66 3.03 -16.77
C LEU A 124 -16.27 1.57 -16.55
N LEU A 125 -14.97 1.30 -16.44
CA LEU A 125 -14.46 -0.03 -16.10
C LEU A 125 -14.91 -0.42 -14.68
N GLY A 126 -14.79 0.47 -13.71
CA GLY A 126 -15.24 0.25 -12.33
C GLY A 126 -16.74 -0.01 -12.22
N HIS A 127 -17.56 0.66 -13.04
CA HIS A 127 -19.00 0.44 -13.13
C HIS A 127 -19.39 -0.76 -14.01
N ARG A 128 -18.43 -1.43 -14.66
CA ARG A 128 -18.64 -2.55 -15.60
C ARG A 128 -19.56 -2.21 -16.78
N ASP A 129 -19.55 -0.94 -17.21
CA ASP A 129 -20.33 -0.50 -18.37
C ASP A 129 -19.57 -0.80 -19.68
N TYR A 130 -19.48 -2.09 -20.00
CA TYR A 130 -18.77 -2.58 -21.18
C TYR A 130 -19.38 -2.12 -22.50
N ALA A 131 -20.70 -1.92 -22.52
CA ALA A 131 -21.41 -1.43 -23.71
C ALA A 131 -20.99 0.00 -24.05
N LEU A 132 -20.86 0.86 -23.04
CA LEU A 132 -20.41 2.22 -23.23
C LEU A 132 -18.91 2.26 -23.55
N LEU A 133 -18.08 1.41 -22.90
CA LEU A 133 -16.68 1.25 -23.22
C LEU A 133 -16.46 0.89 -24.69
N MET A 134 -17.15 -0.13 -25.22
CA MET A 134 -17.07 -0.50 -26.64
C MET A 134 -17.42 0.66 -27.58
N ARG A 135 -18.45 1.43 -27.24
CA ARG A 135 -18.85 2.60 -28.04
C ARG A 135 -17.81 3.73 -28.02
N LYS A 136 -17.20 3.97 -26.87
CA LYS A 136 -16.19 5.04 -26.69
C LYS A 136 -14.86 4.66 -27.29
N THR A 137 -14.37 3.45 -27.05
CA THR A 137 -13.07 2.95 -27.52
C THR A 137 -13.12 2.39 -28.94
N LYS A 138 -14.30 2.08 -29.47
CA LYS A 138 -14.54 1.42 -30.75
C LYS A 138 -13.89 0.01 -30.84
N LEU A 139 -13.60 -0.59 -29.70
CA LEU A 139 -13.09 -1.95 -29.63
C LEU A 139 -14.19 -2.97 -29.85
N LYS A 140 -13.83 -4.11 -30.45
CA LYS A 140 -14.71 -5.28 -30.54
C LYS A 140 -14.75 -5.99 -29.18
N GLU A 141 -15.79 -6.78 -28.98
CA GLU A 141 -16.02 -7.50 -27.72
C GLU A 141 -14.80 -8.37 -27.31
N ALA A 142 -14.21 -9.11 -28.27
CA ALA A 142 -13.02 -9.92 -28.02
C ALA A 142 -11.79 -9.07 -27.63
N GLU A 143 -11.53 -7.97 -28.33
CA GLU A 143 -10.42 -7.06 -28.04
C GLU A 143 -10.62 -6.37 -26.67
N LEU A 144 -11.84 -6.00 -26.32
CA LEU A 144 -12.15 -5.44 -25.02
C LEU A 144 -11.94 -6.46 -23.90
N ALA A 145 -12.38 -7.71 -24.09
CA ALA A 145 -12.22 -8.77 -23.10
C ALA A 145 -10.73 -9.04 -22.81
N GLU A 146 -9.88 -9.14 -23.84
CA GLU A 146 -8.45 -9.30 -23.69
C GLU A 146 -7.80 -8.09 -23.00
N THR A 147 -8.25 -6.87 -23.34
CA THR A 147 -7.76 -5.64 -22.71
C THR A 147 -8.12 -5.59 -21.22
N ILE A 148 -9.36 -5.97 -20.87
CA ILE A 148 -9.79 -6.03 -19.47
C ILE A 148 -8.99 -7.08 -18.70
N ALA A 149 -8.79 -8.27 -19.27
CA ALA A 149 -8.00 -9.31 -18.64
C ALA A 149 -6.57 -8.82 -18.32
N LEU A 150 -5.93 -8.06 -19.23
CA LEU A 150 -4.63 -7.46 -18.99
C LEU A 150 -4.67 -6.45 -17.83
N ILE A 151 -5.73 -5.64 -17.74
CA ILE A 151 -5.87 -4.65 -16.65
C ILE A 151 -6.13 -5.36 -15.31
N GLU A 152 -6.90 -6.45 -15.30
CA GLU A 152 -7.20 -7.23 -14.09
C GLU A 152 -5.97 -7.98 -13.55
N ASP A 153 -4.98 -8.27 -14.39
CA ASP A 153 -3.71 -8.88 -14.01
C ASP A 153 -2.72 -7.91 -13.34
N LEU A 154 -3.00 -6.61 -13.39
CA LEU A 154 -2.20 -5.58 -12.71
C LEU A 154 -2.52 -5.49 -11.23
N ASP A 155 -1.54 -5.02 -10.43
CA ASP A 155 -1.70 -4.86 -9.00
C ASP A 155 -2.19 -3.44 -8.63
N PRO A 156 -3.44 -3.31 -8.13
CA PRO A 156 -3.97 -1.99 -7.72
C PRO A 156 -3.38 -1.49 -6.39
N ARG A 157 -2.70 -2.36 -5.61
CA ARG A 157 -2.08 -2.06 -4.31
C ARG A 157 -0.70 -2.68 -4.20
N PRO A 158 0.27 -2.16 -4.94
CA PRO A 158 1.58 -2.81 -5.10
C PRO A 158 2.34 -2.99 -3.78
N GLY A 159 2.10 -2.15 -2.76
CA GLY A 159 2.74 -2.27 -1.46
C GLY A 159 2.22 -3.39 -0.56
N ALA A 160 0.99 -3.85 -0.78
CA ALA A 160 0.32 -4.80 0.12
C ALA A 160 1.03 -6.16 0.23
N ASN A 161 1.79 -6.55 -0.79
CA ASN A 161 2.52 -7.83 -0.79
C ASN A 161 3.83 -7.79 -0.01
N ILE A 162 4.36 -6.60 0.29
CA ILE A 162 5.64 -6.41 1.02
C ILE A 162 5.38 -6.21 2.51
N ALA A 163 4.40 -5.40 2.86
CA ALA A 163 3.95 -5.24 4.23
C ALA A 163 2.89 -6.31 4.52
N PRO A 164 3.18 -7.35 5.33
CA PRO A 164 2.13 -8.23 5.80
C PRO A 164 1.07 -7.35 6.48
N GLU A 165 -0.20 -7.53 6.10
CA GLU A 165 -1.30 -6.88 6.81
C GLU A 165 -1.08 -7.16 8.29
N SER A 166 -0.77 -6.13 9.07
CA SER A 166 -0.88 -6.23 10.52
C SER A 166 -2.37 -6.47 10.77
N THR A 167 -2.74 -7.74 10.80
CA THR A 167 -4.03 -8.12 11.36
C THR A 167 -3.98 -7.62 12.79
N ASP A 168 -4.58 -6.46 13.04
CA ASP A 168 -4.89 -6.01 14.39
C ASP A 168 -5.71 -7.14 15.02
N TYR A 169 -5.00 -8.01 15.74
CA TYR A 169 -5.64 -9.08 16.48
C TYR A 169 -6.43 -8.42 17.61
N VAL A 170 -7.70 -8.15 17.33
CA VAL A 170 -8.63 -7.65 18.35
C VAL A 170 -8.80 -8.77 19.36
N VAL A 171 -8.11 -8.65 20.48
CA VAL A 171 -8.30 -9.56 21.62
C VAL A 171 -9.71 -9.33 22.13
N PRO A 172 -10.63 -10.32 22.06
CA PRO A 172 -12.00 -10.12 22.50
C PRO A 172 -12.05 -9.93 24.02
N ASP A 173 -12.81 -8.96 24.49
CA ASP A 173 -13.01 -8.70 25.93
C ASP A 173 -13.83 -9.79 26.59
N VAL A 174 -14.64 -10.51 25.83
CA VAL A 174 -15.57 -11.52 26.30
C VAL A 174 -15.47 -12.79 25.49
N ILE A 175 -15.34 -13.93 26.17
CA ILE A 175 -15.33 -15.26 25.55
C ILE A 175 -16.69 -15.91 25.80
N VAL A 176 -17.36 -16.35 24.74
CA VAL A 176 -18.65 -17.04 24.79
C VAL A 176 -18.44 -18.49 24.39
N THR A 177 -18.68 -19.41 25.30
CA THR A 177 -18.58 -20.86 25.07
C THR A 177 -19.92 -21.54 25.24
N LYS A 178 -20.21 -22.55 24.42
CA LYS A 178 -21.43 -23.35 24.55
C LYS A 178 -21.12 -24.67 25.27
N HIS A 179 -21.80 -24.94 26.38
CA HIS A 179 -21.67 -26.20 27.09
C HIS A 179 -22.21 -27.37 26.25
N ALA A 180 -21.34 -28.34 25.93
CA ALA A 180 -21.70 -29.49 25.08
C ALA A 180 -22.86 -30.32 25.59
N ASN A 181 -23.01 -30.47 26.94
CA ASN A 181 -24.00 -31.33 27.55
C ASN A 181 -25.32 -30.64 27.92
N SER A 182 -25.33 -29.31 28.13
CA SER A 182 -26.53 -28.58 28.58
C SER A 182 -27.10 -27.63 27.57
N GLY A 183 -26.37 -27.36 26.47
CA GLY A 183 -26.75 -26.41 25.44
C GLY A 183 -26.75 -24.93 25.88
N LYS A 184 -26.41 -24.66 27.15
CA LYS A 184 -26.36 -23.30 27.70
C LYS A 184 -25.10 -22.59 27.29
N TRP A 185 -25.21 -21.27 27.01
CA TRP A 185 -24.10 -20.41 26.74
C TRP A 185 -23.46 -19.93 28.05
N ASN A 186 -22.14 -20.05 28.14
CA ASN A 186 -21.35 -19.47 29.22
C ASN A 186 -20.61 -18.24 28.66
N VAL A 187 -20.70 -17.14 29.40
CA VAL A 187 -20.08 -15.84 29.02
C VAL A 187 -19.07 -15.48 30.11
N GLU A 188 -17.80 -15.41 29.74
CA GLU A 188 -16.71 -15.10 30.65
C GLU A 188 -15.90 -13.92 30.12
N LEU A 189 -15.43 -13.05 31.03
CA LEU A 189 -14.47 -12.03 30.67
C LEU A 189 -13.14 -12.65 30.29
N ASN A 190 -12.52 -12.17 29.22
CA ASN A 190 -11.22 -12.64 28.81
C ASN A 190 -10.17 -12.28 29.90
N PRO A 191 -9.50 -13.26 30.51
CA PRO A 191 -8.51 -12.98 31.55
C PRO A 191 -7.27 -12.27 31.06
N GLU A 192 -7.04 -12.19 29.74
CA GLU A 192 -5.91 -11.49 29.15
C GLU A 192 -6.16 -9.97 29.04
N THR A 193 -7.43 -9.55 28.89
CA THR A 193 -7.81 -8.12 28.82
C THR A 193 -8.24 -7.55 30.17
N ALA A 194 -8.54 -8.42 31.16
CA ALA A 194 -8.93 -7.97 32.48
C ALA A 194 -7.76 -7.29 33.22
N PRO A 195 -7.94 -6.07 33.75
CA PRO A 195 -6.90 -5.38 34.50
C PRO A 195 -6.53 -6.17 35.75
N LYS A 196 -5.27 -6.61 35.85
CA LYS A 196 -4.75 -7.34 37.02
C LYS A 196 -4.45 -6.34 38.13
N ILE A 197 -5.39 -6.18 39.07
CA ILE A 197 -5.17 -5.40 40.27
C ILE A 197 -4.29 -6.20 41.22
N ARG A 198 -3.14 -5.70 41.60
CA ARG A 198 -2.29 -6.23 42.67
C ARG A 198 -2.35 -5.29 43.87
N ILE A 199 -2.72 -5.80 45.03
CA ILE A 199 -2.54 -5.06 46.28
C ILE A 199 -1.07 -5.09 46.63
N ASN A 200 -0.46 -3.90 46.73
CA ASN A 200 0.92 -3.79 47.17
C ASN A 200 0.97 -4.08 48.69
N SER A 201 1.51 -5.24 49.03
CA SER A 201 1.60 -5.71 50.45
C SER A 201 2.39 -4.77 51.35
N SER A 202 3.26 -3.91 50.79
CA SER A 202 4.00 -2.91 51.54
C SER A 202 3.14 -1.76 52.08
N TYR A 203 1.98 -1.49 51.47
CA TYR A 203 1.01 -0.50 51.99
C TYR A 203 -0.09 -1.10 52.83
N ALA A 204 -0.37 -2.40 52.72
CA ALA A 204 -1.37 -3.10 53.53
C ALA A 204 -0.95 -3.26 55.01
N SER A 205 0.32 -3.03 55.34
CA SER A 205 0.84 -3.09 56.73
C SER A 205 0.89 -1.74 57.42
N LEU A 206 0.41 -0.65 56.77
CA LEU A 206 0.41 0.71 57.29
C LEU A 206 -1.00 1.23 57.76
N VAL A 207 -2.00 0.33 57.74
CA VAL A 207 -3.37 0.61 58.25
C VAL A 207 -3.63 -0.16 59.49
#